data_a4ac133e76b549d495ab80c11772e9e6
#
_entry.id   a4ac133e76b549d495ab80c11772e9e6
#
_cell.length_a   1.000
_cell.length_b   1.000
_cell.length_c   1.000
_cell.angle_alpha   90.00
_cell.angle_beta   90.00
_cell.angle_gamma   90.00
#
_symmetry.space_group_name_H-M   'P 1'
#
loop_
_entity.id
_entity.type
_entity.pdbx_description
1 polymer ?
#
loop_
_entity_poly.entity_id
_entity_poly.type
_entity_poly.pdbx_seq_one_letter_code
_entity_poly.pdbx_strand_id
1 'polypeptide(L)'
;MLPMNTGTEAVETAIKAARRWGYRNKGIPSEQAEILTCAGNFHGRSTTIVSFSSDSGYRDGYGPFTPGFRILPFGDIEALRQTLALVGPRTCALLIEPIQAEAGVRIPPPGFLKQAAELCREHNVLLLLDEIQTGLGRTGKLFACEHEGVTPDALILGKALSGGFYPVSAVVARAEVLEVFDPGSHGSTYGGNPLGCAVARTALRVLIDEDLAGRAAQLGQAFLKRLLTLRGPAIKEIRGRGLLFGIELHGPARPYCEALMRTGVLCKETHDNVLRFAPPLVISAEELDWAFTRLGQVLTAPAEALAAA
;
A
#
# COMPACT_ATOMS: atom_id res chain seq x y z
N MET A 1 3.45 -19.37 -4.58
CA MET A 1 3.71 -18.46 -3.44
C MET A 1 5.13 -18.62 -3.00
N LEU A 2 5.81 -17.49 -2.73
CA LEU A 2 7.18 -17.45 -2.22
C LEU A 2 7.21 -16.61 -0.92
N PRO A 3 7.42 -17.24 0.25
CA PRO A 3 7.42 -16.54 1.53
C PRO A 3 8.76 -15.82 1.76
N MET A 4 8.67 -14.62 2.35
CA MET A 4 9.78 -13.76 2.75
C MET A 4 9.56 -13.30 4.20
N ASN A 5 10.39 -12.37 4.70
CA ASN A 5 10.30 -11.90 6.09
C ASN A 5 9.71 -10.49 6.17
N THR A 6 10.16 -9.58 5.34
CA THR A 6 9.75 -8.16 5.36
C THR A 6 9.05 -7.78 4.06
N GLY A 7 8.24 -6.71 4.11
CA GLY A 7 7.60 -6.17 2.90
C GLY A 7 8.62 -5.79 1.83
N THR A 8 9.74 -5.21 2.23
CA THR A 8 10.85 -4.85 1.33
C THR A 8 11.40 -6.08 0.60
N GLU A 9 11.63 -7.22 1.29
CA GLU A 9 12.08 -8.45 0.64
C GLU A 9 11.05 -9.00 -0.35
N ALA A 10 9.77 -8.92 -0.02
CA ALA A 10 8.72 -9.34 -0.93
C ALA A 10 8.64 -8.45 -2.18
N VAL A 11 8.79 -7.14 -2.04
CA VAL A 11 8.85 -6.20 -3.17
C VAL A 11 10.08 -6.48 -4.04
N GLU A 12 11.26 -6.62 -3.44
CA GLU A 12 12.50 -6.97 -4.19
C GLU A 12 12.36 -8.31 -4.94
N THR A 13 11.71 -9.28 -4.32
CA THR A 13 11.40 -10.58 -4.93
C THR A 13 10.48 -10.40 -6.15
N ALA A 14 9.41 -9.61 -6.02
CA ALA A 14 8.47 -9.33 -7.10
C ALA A 14 9.15 -8.58 -8.27
N ILE A 15 10.01 -7.59 -7.97
CA ILE A 15 10.82 -6.87 -8.96
C ILE A 15 11.74 -7.84 -9.72
N LYS A 16 12.44 -8.72 -9.01
CA LYS A 16 13.32 -9.72 -9.62
C LYS A 16 12.55 -10.71 -10.50
N ALA A 17 11.40 -11.19 -10.02
CA ALA A 17 10.52 -12.07 -10.79
C ALA A 17 10.05 -11.39 -12.08
N ALA A 18 9.56 -10.15 -11.99
CA ALA A 18 9.06 -9.40 -13.14
C ALA A 18 10.15 -9.14 -14.19
N ARG A 19 11.35 -8.71 -13.78
CA ARG A 19 12.46 -8.51 -14.71
C ARG A 19 12.86 -9.81 -15.43
N ARG A 20 12.97 -10.91 -14.67
CA ARG A 20 13.36 -12.20 -15.23
C ARG A 20 12.28 -12.78 -16.14
N TRP A 21 11.00 -12.59 -15.79
CA TRP A 21 9.86 -12.92 -16.65
C TRP A 21 9.90 -12.08 -17.94
N GLY A 22 10.19 -10.78 -17.85
CA GLY A 22 10.37 -9.92 -19.00
C GLY A 22 11.40 -10.43 -19.98
N TYR A 23 12.54 -10.91 -19.50
CA TYR A 23 13.60 -11.47 -20.34
C TYR A 23 13.25 -12.84 -20.91
N ARG A 24 12.69 -13.74 -20.10
CA ARG A 24 12.47 -15.15 -20.48
C ARG A 24 11.17 -15.38 -21.24
N ASN A 25 10.11 -14.73 -20.82
CA ASN A 25 8.75 -14.99 -21.31
C ASN A 25 8.27 -13.92 -22.31
N LYS A 26 8.55 -12.64 -22.04
CA LYS A 26 8.19 -11.55 -22.95
C LYS A 26 9.22 -11.32 -24.06
N GLY A 27 10.46 -11.76 -23.89
CA GLY A 27 11.54 -11.61 -24.86
C GLY A 27 12.15 -10.20 -24.90
N ILE A 28 12.08 -9.46 -23.80
CA ILE A 28 12.75 -8.16 -23.68
C ILE A 28 14.26 -8.39 -23.79
N PRO A 29 14.99 -7.60 -24.59
CA PRO A 29 16.45 -7.71 -24.67
C PRO A 29 17.13 -7.49 -23.32
N SER A 30 18.27 -8.16 -23.09
CA SER A 30 19.02 -8.05 -21.83
C SER A 30 19.27 -6.59 -21.45
N GLU A 31 19.17 -6.30 -20.14
CA GLU A 31 19.36 -4.99 -19.51
C GLU A 31 18.32 -3.90 -19.92
N GLN A 32 17.25 -4.24 -20.68
CA GLN A 32 16.26 -3.27 -21.16
C GLN A 32 14.89 -3.35 -20.47
N ALA A 33 14.70 -4.27 -19.52
CA ALA A 33 13.43 -4.40 -18.83
C ALA A 33 13.13 -3.16 -17.97
N GLU A 34 11.97 -2.53 -18.22
CA GLU A 34 11.46 -1.41 -17.42
C GLU A 34 10.28 -1.87 -16.55
N ILE A 35 10.20 -1.30 -15.34
CA ILE A 35 9.06 -1.41 -14.43
C ILE A 35 8.44 -0.02 -14.27
N LEU A 36 7.15 0.08 -14.51
CA LEU A 36 6.38 1.29 -14.25
C LEU A 36 5.96 1.33 -12.79
N THR A 37 6.05 2.51 -12.16
CA THR A 37 5.62 2.78 -10.79
C THR A 37 4.85 4.10 -10.76
N CYS A 38 4.25 4.46 -9.62
CA CYS A 38 3.52 5.71 -9.50
C CYS A 38 4.21 6.70 -8.57
N ALA A 39 4.07 7.98 -8.82
CA ALA A 39 4.49 9.03 -7.90
C ALA A 39 3.73 8.90 -6.56
N GLY A 40 4.39 9.21 -5.46
CA GLY A 40 3.86 9.02 -4.11
C GLY A 40 3.93 7.57 -3.62
N ASN A 41 4.57 6.65 -4.34
CA ASN A 41 4.68 5.26 -3.93
C ASN A 41 5.51 5.08 -2.66
N PHE A 42 5.18 4.01 -1.91
CA PHE A 42 5.99 3.53 -0.81
C PHE A 42 6.04 1.99 -0.82
N HIS A 43 7.15 1.44 -1.30
CA HIS A 43 7.36 0.00 -1.42
C HIS A 43 8.47 -0.55 -0.51
N GLY A 44 9.03 0.29 0.35
CA GLY A 44 10.15 -0.02 1.24
C GLY A 44 11.29 0.98 1.12
N ARG A 45 12.47 0.62 1.64
CA ARG A 45 13.63 1.52 1.73
C ARG A 45 14.95 0.87 1.36
N SER A 46 14.96 -0.23 0.59
CA SER A 46 16.19 -0.77 0.01
C SER A 46 16.73 0.17 -1.08
N THR A 47 18.00 0.02 -1.43
CA THR A 47 18.66 0.84 -2.46
C THR A 47 17.96 0.75 -3.82
N THR A 48 17.41 -0.42 -4.18
CA THR A 48 16.59 -0.57 -5.40
C THR A 48 15.28 0.20 -5.27
N ILE A 49 14.57 0.06 -4.15
CA ILE A 49 13.23 0.64 -3.97
C ILE A 49 13.30 2.18 -3.91
N VAL A 50 14.27 2.75 -3.22
CA VAL A 50 14.43 4.21 -3.18
C VAL A 50 14.80 4.79 -4.55
N SER A 51 15.30 3.97 -5.49
CA SER A 51 15.62 4.42 -6.85
C SER A 51 14.39 4.95 -7.60
N PHE A 52 13.20 4.44 -7.32
CA PHE A 52 11.94 4.88 -7.92
C PHE A 52 10.99 5.57 -6.94
N SER A 53 11.46 5.98 -5.78
CA SER A 53 10.70 6.88 -4.92
C SER A 53 10.60 8.26 -5.54
N SER A 54 9.46 8.92 -5.43
CA SER A 54 9.29 10.34 -5.78
C SER A 54 9.55 11.27 -4.58
N ASP A 55 9.79 10.73 -3.39
CA ASP A 55 10.10 11.47 -2.19
C ASP A 55 11.62 11.71 -2.10
N SER A 56 12.03 12.99 -2.10
CA SER A 56 13.44 13.37 -2.01
C SER A 56 14.07 12.95 -0.68
N GLY A 57 13.31 12.95 0.42
CA GLY A 57 13.80 12.53 1.73
C GLY A 57 14.19 11.05 1.79
N TYR A 58 13.62 10.21 0.91
CA TYR A 58 14.02 8.80 0.80
C TYR A 58 15.18 8.56 -0.16
N ARG A 59 15.54 9.54 -0.98
CA ARG A 59 16.56 9.41 -2.04
C ARG A 59 17.87 10.13 -1.74
N ASP A 60 17.81 11.21 -0.98
CA ASP A 60 18.97 12.07 -0.74
C ASP A 60 20.12 11.29 -0.09
N GLY A 61 21.28 11.33 -0.74
CA GLY A 61 22.51 10.66 -0.28
C GLY A 61 22.58 9.13 -0.52
N TYR A 62 21.57 8.49 -1.14
CA TYR A 62 21.53 7.01 -1.32
C TYR A 62 21.82 6.52 -2.75
N GLY A 63 22.25 7.41 -3.67
CA GLY A 63 22.72 7.00 -4.99
C GLY A 63 24.07 6.27 -4.94
N PRO A 64 24.48 5.57 -6.04
CA PRO A 64 23.85 5.52 -7.35
C PRO A 64 22.57 4.68 -7.37
N PHE A 65 21.59 5.11 -8.17
CA PHE A 65 20.28 4.48 -8.22
C PHE A 65 20.21 3.32 -9.21
N THR A 66 19.44 2.30 -8.87
CA THR A 66 19.14 1.16 -9.74
C THR A 66 18.32 1.62 -10.96
N PRO A 67 18.75 1.37 -12.20
CA PRO A 67 18.03 1.76 -13.41
C PRO A 67 16.83 0.85 -13.72
N GLY A 68 16.07 1.23 -14.76
CA GLY A 68 14.96 0.42 -15.27
C GLY A 68 13.63 0.66 -14.56
N PHE A 69 13.43 1.85 -14.02
CA PHE A 69 12.16 2.29 -13.44
C PHE A 69 11.67 3.58 -14.07
N ARG A 70 10.35 3.67 -14.24
CA ARG A 70 9.69 4.87 -14.73
C ARG A 70 8.53 5.22 -13.81
N ILE A 71 8.49 6.47 -13.35
CA ILE A 71 7.48 6.98 -12.42
C ILE A 71 6.40 7.72 -13.20
N LEU A 72 5.14 7.35 -12.97
CA LEU A 72 3.94 7.94 -13.58
C LEU A 72 3.10 8.67 -12.52
N PRO A 73 2.24 9.62 -12.90
CA PRO A 73 1.23 10.15 -11.98
C PRO A 73 0.31 9.04 -11.47
N PHE A 74 0.02 9.02 -10.16
CA PHE A 74 -0.90 8.05 -9.56
C PHE A 74 -2.34 8.39 -9.94
N GLY A 75 -3.10 7.40 -10.41
CA GLY A 75 -4.50 7.55 -10.77
C GLY A 75 -4.74 8.15 -12.16
N ASP A 76 -3.70 8.40 -12.94
CA ASP A 76 -3.79 8.92 -14.31
C ASP A 76 -3.70 7.76 -15.32
N ILE A 77 -4.86 7.33 -15.80
CA ILE A 77 -4.97 6.22 -16.76
C ILE A 77 -4.46 6.61 -18.15
N GLU A 78 -4.59 7.87 -18.50
CA GLU A 78 -4.13 8.35 -19.79
C GLU A 78 -2.60 8.41 -19.86
N ALA A 79 -1.95 8.87 -18.81
CA ALA A 79 -0.49 8.80 -18.68
C ALA A 79 0.03 7.35 -18.76
N LEU A 80 -0.68 6.38 -18.15
CA LEU A 80 -0.34 4.97 -18.26
C LEU A 80 -0.50 4.47 -19.71
N ARG A 81 -1.61 4.78 -20.37
CA ARG A 81 -1.89 4.40 -21.76
C ARG A 81 -0.80 4.92 -22.72
N GLN A 82 -0.50 6.21 -22.65
CA GLN A 82 0.53 6.84 -23.49
C GLN A 82 1.92 6.24 -23.23
N THR A 83 2.24 5.98 -21.98
CA THR A 83 3.52 5.36 -21.61
C THR A 83 3.63 3.94 -22.16
N LEU A 84 2.58 3.12 -22.01
CA LEU A 84 2.59 1.75 -22.53
C LEU A 84 2.62 1.72 -24.06
N ALA A 85 1.97 2.66 -24.75
CA ALA A 85 2.08 2.79 -26.20
C ALA A 85 3.53 3.06 -26.65
N LEU A 86 4.30 3.83 -25.86
CA LEU A 86 5.68 4.20 -26.17
C LEU A 86 6.70 3.12 -25.76
N VAL A 87 6.59 2.59 -24.55
CA VAL A 87 7.61 1.70 -23.96
C VAL A 87 7.08 0.32 -23.58
N GLY A 88 5.84 -0.01 -23.89
CA GLY A 88 5.21 -1.29 -23.61
C GLY A 88 6.04 -2.51 -24.02
N PRO A 89 6.70 -2.55 -25.19
CA PRO A 89 7.53 -3.67 -25.61
C PRO A 89 8.67 -4.01 -24.64
N ARG A 90 9.22 -3.03 -23.92
CA ARG A 90 10.28 -3.23 -22.92
C ARG A 90 9.80 -3.13 -21.46
N THR A 91 8.51 -2.86 -21.23
CA THR A 91 7.91 -2.85 -19.90
C THR A 91 7.59 -4.26 -19.46
N CYS A 92 8.18 -4.74 -18.37
CA CYS A 92 7.89 -6.07 -17.82
C CYS A 92 6.77 -6.04 -16.78
N ALA A 93 6.60 -4.94 -16.04
CA ALA A 93 5.56 -4.83 -15.00
C ALA A 93 5.12 -3.39 -14.74
N LEU A 94 3.89 -3.27 -14.24
CA LEU A 94 3.38 -2.14 -13.46
C LEU A 94 3.32 -2.56 -12.01
N LEU A 95 4.10 -1.89 -11.13
CA LEU A 95 4.09 -2.08 -9.68
C LEU A 95 3.38 -0.91 -9.02
N ILE A 96 2.27 -1.18 -8.33
CA ILE A 96 1.42 -0.12 -7.75
C ILE A 96 0.74 -0.58 -6.46
N GLU A 97 0.47 0.39 -5.58
CA GLU A 97 -0.42 0.22 -4.42
C GLU A 97 -1.86 0.51 -4.87
N PRO A 98 -2.86 -0.34 -4.57
CA PRO A 98 -4.27 -0.03 -4.90
C PRO A 98 -4.77 1.26 -4.22
N ILE A 99 -4.26 1.57 -3.04
CA ILE A 99 -4.42 2.83 -2.31
C ILE A 99 -3.06 3.20 -1.75
N GLN A 100 -2.57 4.38 -2.07
CA GLN A 100 -1.29 4.86 -1.54
C GLN A 100 -1.46 5.33 -0.10
N ALA A 101 -1.14 4.47 0.85
CA ALA A 101 -1.37 4.75 2.26
C ALA A 101 -0.35 5.74 2.85
N GLU A 102 0.94 5.60 2.50
CA GLU A 102 1.99 6.50 2.97
C GLU A 102 1.91 7.89 2.31
N ALA A 103 1.37 7.99 1.09
CA ALA A 103 1.13 9.27 0.42
C ALA A 103 -0.12 10.01 0.91
N GLY A 104 -0.67 9.63 2.07
CA GLY A 104 -1.82 10.29 2.67
C GLY A 104 -3.16 9.63 2.34
N VAL A 105 -3.19 8.31 2.24
CA VAL A 105 -4.40 7.52 1.94
C VAL A 105 -5.04 7.98 0.62
N ARG A 106 -4.23 8.06 -0.43
CA ARG A 106 -4.70 8.45 -1.76
C ARG A 106 -5.44 7.30 -2.42
N ILE A 107 -6.73 7.50 -2.65
CA ILE A 107 -7.60 6.55 -3.33
C ILE A 107 -7.65 6.97 -4.81
N PRO A 108 -7.35 6.10 -5.76
CA PRO A 108 -7.39 6.47 -7.17
C PRO A 108 -8.84 6.68 -7.65
N PRO A 109 -9.06 7.35 -8.79
CA PRO A 109 -10.39 7.47 -9.38
C PRO A 109 -11.05 6.10 -9.57
N PRO A 110 -12.39 6.00 -9.41
CA PRO A 110 -13.10 4.74 -9.64
C PRO A 110 -12.82 4.15 -11.03
N GLY A 111 -12.58 2.85 -11.10
CA GLY A 111 -12.27 2.13 -12.33
C GLY A 111 -10.81 2.25 -12.79
N PHE A 112 -9.96 2.99 -12.10
CA PHE A 112 -8.55 3.14 -12.46
C PHE A 112 -7.82 1.80 -12.45
N LEU A 113 -7.95 1.03 -11.38
CA LEU A 113 -7.23 -0.24 -11.24
C LEU A 113 -7.70 -1.27 -12.28
N LYS A 114 -9.00 -1.29 -12.57
CA LYS A 114 -9.57 -2.15 -13.62
C LYS A 114 -9.01 -1.80 -15.00
N GLN A 115 -9.01 -0.51 -15.38
CA GLN A 115 -8.46 -0.05 -16.65
C GLN A 115 -6.95 -0.29 -16.72
N ALA A 116 -6.21 -0.09 -15.62
CA ALA A 116 -4.79 -0.40 -15.55
C ALA A 116 -4.51 -1.88 -15.80
N ALA A 117 -5.32 -2.78 -15.23
CA ALA A 117 -5.23 -4.22 -15.46
C ALA A 117 -5.52 -4.61 -16.93
N GLU A 118 -6.50 -3.96 -17.55
CA GLU A 118 -6.82 -4.13 -18.97
C GLU A 118 -5.65 -3.70 -19.86
N LEU A 119 -5.11 -2.50 -19.65
CA LEU A 119 -3.93 -1.99 -20.37
C LEU A 119 -2.69 -2.87 -20.18
N CYS A 120 -2.44 -3.34 -18.96
CA CYS A 120 -1.33 -4.26 -18.71
C CYS A 120 -1.48 -5.55 -19.53
N ARG A 121 -2.69 -6.12 -19.60
CA ARG A 121 -2.97 -7.32 -20.39
C ARG A 121 -2.79 -7.09 -21.88
N GLU A 122 -3.29 -5.96 -22.41
CA GLU A 122 -3.16 -5.58 -23.83
C GLU A 122 -1.69 -5.47 -24.27
N HIS A 123 -0.83 -4.99 -23.39
CA HIS A 123 0.59 -4.78 -23.67
C HIS A 123 1.49 -5.93 -23.18
N ASN A 124 0.91 -7.06 -22.70
CA ASN A 124 1.65 -8.16 -22.09
C ASN A 124 2.62 -7.67 -21.00
N VAL A 125 2.09 -6.93 -20.03
CA VAL A 125 2.80 -6.37 -18.87
C VAL A 125 2.20 -6.97 -17.61
N LEU A 126 3.04 -7.41 -16.67
CA LEU A 126 2.57 -7.94 -15.40
C LEU A 126 1.99 -6.82 -14.52
N LEU A 127 0.82 -7.07 -13.93
CA LEU A 127 0.28 -6.22 -12.87
C LEU A 127 0.69 -6.76 -11.51
N LEU A 128 1.56 -6.04 -10.80
CA LEU A 128 2.04 -6.36 -9.46
C LEU A 128 1.36 -5.41 -8.47
N LEU A 129 0.54 -5.92 -7.57
CA LEU A 129 -0.15 -5.12 -6.56
C LEU A 129 0.55 -5.24 -5.21
N ASP A 130 1.03 -4.12 -4.70
CA ASP A 130 1.52 -4.03 -3.33
C ASP A 130 0.33 -3.84 -2.37
N GLU A 131 -0.10 -4.95 -1.81
CA GLU A 131 -1.17 -5.03 -0.82
C GLU A 131 -0.64 -5.21 0.62
N ILE A 132 0.64 -4.85 0.84
CA ILE A 132 1.27 -4.96 2.16
C ILE A 132 0.51 -4.15 3.21
N GLN A 133 -0.02 -2.98 2.83
CA GLN A 133 -0.77 -2.13 3.74
C GLN A 133 -2.28 -2.15 3.51
N THR A 134 -2.73 -2.37 2.29
CA THR A 134 -4.14 -2.32 1.89
C THR A 134 -4.85 -3.66 1.99
N GLY A 135 -4.11 -4.75 1.93
CA GLY A 135 -4.64 -6.10 1.97
C GLY A 135 -5.05 -6.59 3.36
N LEU A 136 -5.48 -7.83 3.40
CA LEU A 136 -5.79 -8.58 4.62
C LEU A 136 -6.85 -7.89 5.48
N GLY A 137 -7.94 -7.46 4.85
CA GLY A 137 -9.11 -6.91 5.52
C GLY A 137 -9.10 -5.40 5.71
N ARG A 138 -7.95 -4.72 5.58
CA ARG A 138 -7.79 -3.30 5.93
C ARG A 138 -8.80 -2.37 5.26
N THR A 139 -9.11 -2.60 3.99
CA THR A 139 -10.01 -1.75 3.21
C THR A 139 -11.47 -2.23 3.17
N GLY A 140 -11.80 -3.28 3.94
CA GLY A 140 -13.15 -3.86 3.97
C GLY A 140 -13.39 -4.97 2.94
N LYS A 141 -12.34 -5.43 2.28
CA LYS A 141 -12.26 -6.65 1.45
C LYS A 141 -10.99 -7.39 1.86
N LEU A 142 -10.88 -8.69 1.51
CA LEU A 142 -9.66 -9.44 1.80
C LEU A 142 -8.45 -8.77 1.15
N PHE A 143 -8.60 -8.34 -0.11
CA PHE A 143 -7.63 -7.53 -0.83
C PHE A 143 -8.30 -6.29 -1.42
N ALA A 144 -7.59 -5.15 -1.47
CA ALA A 144 -8.15 -3.91 -1.99
C ALA A 144 -8.50 -3.99 -3.48
N CYS A 145 -7.80 -4.82 -4.26
CA CYS A 145 -8.10 -5.05 -5.67
C CYS A 145 -9.50 -5.63 -5.92
N GLU A 146 -10.08 -6.31 -4.94
CA GLU A 146 -11.43 -6.88 -5.03
C GLU A 146 -12.52 -5.81 -5.14
N HIS A 147 -12.25 -4.57 -4.71
CA HIS A 147 -13.21 -3.46 -4.86
C HIS A 147 -13.54 -3.14 -6.32
N GLU A 148 -12.62 -3.45 -7.23
CA GLU A 148 -12.80 -3.26 -8.68
C GLU A 148 -12.81 -4.58 -9.46
N GLY A 149 -12.87 -5.72 -8.77
CA GLY A 149 -12.91 -7.05 -9.38
C GLY A 149 -11.63 -7.39 -10.16
N VAL A 150 -10.48 -6.85 -9.74
CA VAL A 150 -9.19 -7.06 -10.41
C VAL A 150 -8.48 -8.26 -9.80
N THR A 151 -7.98 -9.15 -10.68
CA THR A 151 -7.05 -10.22 -10.33
C THR A 151 -5.69 -9.86 -10.90
N PRO A 152 -4.68 -9.53 -10.07
CA PRO A 152 -3.34 -9.20 -10.53
C PRO A 152 -2.54 -10.44 -10.91
N ASP A 153 -1.40 -10.24 -11.58
CA ASP A 153 -0.42 -11.30 -11.85
C ASP A 153 0.37 -11.67 -10.61
N ALA A 154 0.60 -10.71 -9.71
CA ALA A 154 1.17 -10.95 -8.39
C ALA A 154 0.60 -10.02 -7.33
N LEU A 155 0.38 -10.58 -6.12
CA LEU A 155 0.10 -9.87 -4.88
C LEU A 155 1.34 -9.89 -3.99
N ILE A 156 1.69 -8.74 -3.43
CA ILE A 156 2.77 -8.60 -2.47
C ILE A 156 2.13 -8.35 -1.11
N LEU A 157 2.38 -9.25 -0.15
CA LEU A 157 1.74 -9.28 1.15
C LEU A 157 2.76 -9.13 2.28
N GLY A 158 2.32 -8.52 3.38
CA GLY A 158 3.16 -8.32 4.58
C GLY A 158 2.32 -7.76 5.73
N LYS A 159 2.92 -7.00 6.62
CA LYS A 159 2.27 -6.36 7.77
C LYS A 159 1.22 -7.25 8.46
N ALA A 160 -0.07 -7.07 8.15
CA ALA A 160 -1.16 -7.82 8.76
C ALA A 160 -1.10 -9.34 8.53
N LEU A 161 -0.28 -9.82 7.58
CA LEU A 161 -0.04 -11.25 7.38
C LEU A 161 0.49 -11.94 8.64
N SER A 162 1.15 -11.20 9.52
CA SER A 162 1.66 -11.70 10.79
C SER A 162 0.72 -11.47 11.98
N GLY A 163 -0.43 -10.83 11.80
CA GLY A 163 -1.23 -10.35 12.92
C GLY A 163 -0.50 -9.35 13.83
N GLY A 164 0.66 -8.81 13.38
CA GLY A 164 1.52 -7.92 14.16
C GLY A 164 2.49 -8.64 15.12
N PHE A 165 2.54 -9.96 15.08
CA PHE A 165 3.29 -10.76 16.07
C PHE A 165 4.72 -11.10 15.62
N TYR A 166 4.95 -11.44 14.34
CA TYR A 166 6.25 -11.89 13.84
C TYR A 166 6.48 -11.43 12.39
N PRO A 167 7.70 -11.05 12.01
CA PRO A 167 7.96 -10.63 10.63
C PRO A 167 7.70 -11.75 9.62
N VAL A 168 6.73 -11.54 8.73
CA VAL A 168 6.44 -12.43 7.61
C VAL A 168 5.83 -11.65 6.46
N SER A 169 6.22 -11.99 5.25
CA SER A 169 5.70 -11.48 4.01
C SER A 169 5.66 -12.56 2.94
N ALA A 170 5.03 -12.29 1.83
CA ALA A 170 4.99 -13.24 0.72
C ALA A 170 4.72 -12.54 -0.62
N VAL A 171 5.20 -13.16 -1.70
CA VAL A 171 4.72 -12.91 -3.05
C VAL A 171 3.82 -14.06 -3.47
N VAL A 172 2.57 -13.77 -3.79
CA VAL A 172 1.59 -14.72 -4.33
C VAL A 172 1.37 -14.35 -5.78
N ALA A 173 1.69 -15.25 -6.70
CA ALA A 173 1.60 -14.97 -8.12
C ALA A 173 1.19 -16.22 -8.90
N ARG A 174 0.84 -16.04 -10.18
CA ARG A 174 0.68 -17.14 -11.12
C ARG A 174 1.99 -17.94 -11.22
N ALA A 175 1.89 -19.23 -11.52
CA ALA A 175 3.04 -20.13 -11.60
C ALA A 175 4.12 -19.59 -12.55
N GLU A 176 3.74 -19.17 -13.75
CA GLU A 176 4.65 -18.64 -14.78
C GLU A 176 5.47 -17.40 -14.35
N VAL A 177 5.01 -16.66 -13.33
CA VAL A 177 5.72 -15.48 -12.80
C VAL A 177 6.80 -15.91 -11.81
N LEU A 178 6.58 -16.96 -11.01
CA LEU A 178 7.53 -17.43 -10.01
C LEU A 178 8.45 -18.56 -10.52
N GLU A 179 8.01 -19.34 -11.50
CA GLU A 179 8.80 -20.41 -12.13
C GLU A 179 10.00 -19.89 -12.93
N VAL A 180 10.10 -18.56 -13.10
CA VAL A 180 11.32 -17.95 -13.65
C VAL A 180 12.54 -18.10 -12.74
N PHE A 181 12.35 -18.41 -11.47
CA PHE A 181 13.45 -18.64 -10.54
C PHE A 181 13.98 -20.07 -10.65
N ASP A 182 15.19 -20.23 -11.17
CA ASP A 182 15.88 -21.51 -11.11
C ASP A 182 16.40 -21.78 -9.70
N PRO A 183 16.63 -23.03 -9.32
CA PRO A 183 17.30 -23.39 -8.07
C PRO A 183 18.59 -22.60 -7.86
N GLY A 184 18.72 -21.94 -6.70
CA GLY A 184 19.88 -21.12 -6.35
C GLY A 184 19.92 -19.71 -6.93
N SER A 185 18.99 -19.33 -7.83
CA SER A 185 18.98 -17.98 -8.44
C SER A 185 18.34 -16.90 -7.57
N HIS A 186 17.54 -17.29 -6.60
CA HIS A 186 16.88 -16.42 -5.62
C HIS A 186 16.61 -17.20 -4.34
N GLY A 187 16.59 -16.51 -3.21
CA GLY A 187 16.28 -17.13 -1.92
C GLY A 187 16.32 -16.13 -0.78
N SER A 188 15.93 -16.59 0.39
CA SER A 188 16.02 -15.88 1.67
C SER A 188 16.41 -16.88 2.76
N THR A 189 17.31 -16.49 3.66
CA THR A 189 17.74 -17.36 4.75
C THR A 189 16.61 -17.76 5.68
N TYR A 190 15.71 -16.83 6.00
CA TYR A 190 14.60 -17.04 6.92
C TYR A 190 13.22 -17.05 6.26
N GLY A 191 13.13 -16.76 4.96
CA GLY A 191 11.87 -16.83 4.23
C GLY A 191 11.27 -18.22 4.28
N GLY A 192 10.00 -18.34 4.73
CA GLY A 192 9.32 -19.62 4.89
C GLY A 192 9.71 -20.39 6.15
N ASN A 193 10.35 -19.74 7.14
CA ASN A 193 10.64 -20.42 8.41
C ASN A 193 9.35 -20.92 9.10
N PRO A 194 9.43 -22.05 9.85
CA PRO A 194 8.23 -22.67 10.44
C PRO A 194 7.44 -21.76 11.36
N LEU A 195 8.10 -20.93 12.16
CA LEU A 195 7.44 -20.00 13.08
C LEU A 195 6.66 -18.92 12.31
N GLY A 196 7.28 -18.25 11.35
CA GLY A 196 6.62 -17.26 10.51
C GLY A 196 5.42 -17.83 9.75
N CYS A 197 5.56 -19.04 9.20
CA CYS A 197 4.45 -19.74 8.53
C CYS A 197 3.31 -20.09 9.47
N ALA A 198 3.60 -20.55 10.69
CA ALA A 198 2.59 -20.85 11.70
C ALA A 198 1.81 -19.60 12.13
N VAL A 199 2.53 -18.50 12.39
CA VAL A 199 1.95 -17.20 12.73
C VAL A 199 1.06 -16.69 11.60
N ALA A 200 1.54 -16.70 10.35
CA ALA A 200 0.77 -16.23 9.18
C ALA A 200 -0.51 -17.06 8.99
N ARG A 201 -0.43 -18.38 9.10
CA ARG A 201 -1.61 -19.27 9.02
C ARG A 201 -2.65 -18.94 10.08
N THR A 202 -2.21 -18.69 11.32
CA THR A 202 -3.11 -18.36 12.43
C THR A 202 -3.74 -16.98 12.19
N ALA A 203 -2.96 -15.97 11.81
CA ALA A 203 -3.48 -14.65 11.51
C ALA A 203 -4.52 -14.67 10.38
N LEU A 204 -4.27 -15.44 9.31
CA LEU A 204 -5.23 -15.61 8.21
C LEU A 204 -6.51 -16.31 8.66
N ARG A 205 -6.42 -17.32 9.54
CA ARG A 205 -7.60 -18.00 10.10
C ARG A 205 -8.45 -17.02 10.91
N VAL A 206 -7.85 -16.30 11.85
CA VAL A 206 -8.56 -15.28 12.64
C VAL A 206 -9.25 -14.26 11.75
N LEU A 207 -8.55 -13.77 10.73
CA LEU A 207 -9.10 -12.80 9.80
C LEU A 207 -10.33 -13.32 9.04
N ILE A 208 -10.33 -14.61 8.66
CA ILE A 208 -11.40 -15.25 7.92
C ILE A 208 -12.53 -15.68 8.89
N ASP A 209 -12.20 -16.38 9.96
CA ASP A 209 -13.18 -16.99 10.89
C ASP A 209 -13.98 -15.92 11.64
N GLU A 210 -13.37 -14.76 11.94
CA GLU A 210 -14.02 -13.61 12.59
C GLU A 210 -14.57 -12.57 11.61
N ASP A 211 -14.52 -12.84 10.29
CA ASP A 211 -14.92 -11.90 9.22
C ASP A 211 -14.42 -10.47 9.44
N LEU A 212 -13.12 -10.32 9.76
CA LEU A 212 -12.55 -9.01 10.05
C LEU A 212 -12.61 -8.06 8.84
N ALA A 213 -12.66 -8.57 7.62
CA ALA A 213 -12.84 -7.76 6.42
C ALA A 213 -14.26 -7.16 6.35
N GLY A 214 -15.31 -7.98 6.55
CA GLY A 214 -16.69 -7.50 6.60
C GLY A 214 -16.91 -6.52 7.75
N ARG A 215 -16.33 -6.81 8.93
CA ARG A 215 -16.33 -5.90 10.08
C ARG A 215 -15.66 -4.56 9.75
N ALA A 216 -14.49 -4.56 9.10
CA ALA A 216 -13.81 -3.35 8.68
C ALA A 216 -14.61 -2.55 7.65
N ALA A 217 -15.36 -3.21 6.76
CA ALA A 217 -16.26 -2.54 5.83
C ALA A 217 -17.39 -1.81 6.57
N GLN A 218 -18.08 -2.49 7.48
CA GLN A 218 -19.23 -1.94 8.22
C GLN A 218 -18.81 -0.79 9.15
N LEU A 219 -17.86 -1.03 10.05
CA LEU A 219 -17.36 -0.04 10.99
C LEU A 219 -16.70 1.14 10.27
N GLY A 220 -15.91 0.83 9.23
CA GLY A 220 -15.23 1.85 8.43
C GLY A 220 -16.19 2.78 7.71
N GLN A 221 -17.27 2.25 7.12
CA GLN A 221 -18.29 3.06 6.46
C GLN A 221 -19.03 3.95 7.47
N ALA A 222 -19.42 3.40 8.62
CA ALA A 222 -20.09 4.16 9.68
C ALA A 222 -19.18 5.27 10.22
N PHE A 223 -17.92 4.95 10.48
CA PHE A 223 -16.94 5.90 11.00
C PHE A 223 -16.61 7.01 9.98
N LEU A 224 -16.43 6.67 8.71
CA LEU A 224 -16.18 7.65 7.65
C LEU A 224 -17.34 8.63 7.52
N LYS A 225 -18.60 8.15 7.55
CA LYS A 225 -19.78 9.03 7.54
C LYS A 225 -19.76 10.05 8.68
N ARG A 226 -19.33 9.63 9.86
CA ARG A 226 -19.18 10.53 11.02
C ARG A 226 -18.01 11.50 10.84
N LEU A 227 -16.83 11.01 10.41
CA LEU A 227 -15.68 11.88 10.13
C LEU A 227 -16.05 13.01 9.15
N LEU A 228 -16.83 12.68 8.12
CA LEU A 228 -17.32 13.65 7.13
C LEU A 228 -18.27 14.71 7.72
N THR A 229 -18.75 14.57 8.96
CA THR A 229 -19.52 15.63 9.65
C THR A 229 -18.62 16.63 10.35
N LEU A 230 -17.37 16.33 10.58
CA LEU A 230 -16.44 17.26 11.22
C LEU A 230 -16.27 18.53 10.37
N ARG A 231 -16.35 19.67 11.06
CA ARG A 231 -16.15 21.00 10.45
C ARG A 231 -15.11 21.74 11.28
N GLY A 232 -13.87 21.71 10.82
CA GLY A 232 -12.76 22.42 11.44
C GLY A 232 -12.02 23.29 10.42
N PRO A 233 -11.55 24.46 10.79
CA PRO A 233 -10.86 25.38 9.87
C PRO A 233 -9.59 24.78 9.27
N ALA A 234 -9.01 23.80 9.96
CA ALA A 234 -7.82 23.12 9.51
C ALA A 234 -8.11 21.99 8.49
N ILE A 235 -9.33 21.45 8.44
CA ILE A 235 -9.65 20.28 7.62
C ILE A 235 -9.82 20.71 6.16
N LYS A 236 -9.00 20.13 5.27
CA LYS A 236 -9.12 20.32 3.83
C LYS A 236 -9.97 19.23 3.18
N GLU A 237 -9.67 17.96 3.51
CA GLU A 237 -10.35 16.79 2.94
C GLU A 237 -10.33 15.62 3.91
N ILE A 238 -11.39 14.83 3.92
CA ILE A 238 -11.47 13.56 4.65
C ILE A 238 -11.78 12.46 3.63
N ARG A 239 -10.98 11.39 3.64
CA ARG A 239 -11.12 10.24 2.75
C ARG A 239 -10.80 8.95 3.48
N GLY A 240 -11.30 7.83 2.97
CA GLY A 240 -11.00 6.53 3.57
C GLY A 240 -11.72 5.37 2.90
N ARG A 241 -11.24 4.16 3.19
CA ARG A 241 -11.88 2.92 2.77
C ARG A 241 -11.64 1.83 3.81
N GLY A 242 -12.70 1.16 4.27
CA GLY A 242 -12.62 0.26 5.41
C GLY A 242 -12.10 1.00 6.64
N LEU A 243 -11.14 0.43 7.34
CA LEU A 243 -10.47 1.03 8.50
C LEU A 243 -9.14 1.69 8.13
N LEU A 244 -9.08 2.41 7.02
CA LEU A 244 -7.94 3.20 6.57
C LEU A 244 -8.44 4.61 6.19
N PHE A 245 -8.04 5.63 6.95
CA PHE A 245 -8.52 7.01 6.79
C PHE A 245 -7.37 7.99 6.67
N GLY A 246 -7.56 9.00 5.82
CA GLY A 246 -6.72 10.17 5.68
C GLY A 246 -7.53 11.44 5.95
N ILE A 247 -7.04 12.28 6.83
CA ILE A 247 -7.59 13.62 7.09
C ILE A 247 -6.53 14.61 6.65
N GLU A 248 -6.73 15.24 5.51
CA GLU A 248 -5.82 16.23 4.96
C GLU A 248 -6.12 17.59 5.54
N LEU A 249 -5.09 18.29 5.97
CA LEU A 249 -5.16 19.60 6.59
C LEU A 249 -4.61 20.69 5.66
N HIS A 250 -4.99 21.94 5.88
CA HIS A 250 -4.41 23.10 5.20
C HIS A 250 -2.98 23.45 5.65
N GLY A 251 -2.53 22.88 6.77
CA GLY A 251 -1.20 23.09 7.35
C GLY A 251 -0.60 21.79 7.88
N PRO A 252 0.53 21.86 8.61
CA PRO A 252 1.24 20.70 9.14
C PRO A 252 0.35 19.83 10.05
N ALA A 253 0.39 18.52 9.85
CA ALA A 253 -0.39 17.57 10.64
C ALA A 253 0.26 17.20 11.98
N ARG A 254 1.58 17.39 12.13
CA ARG A 254 2.33 17.00 13.32
C ARG A 254 1.76 17.56 14.63
N PRO A 255 1.42 18.88 14.77
CA PRO A 255 0.84 19.40 15.99
C PRO A 255 -0.49 18.71 16.39
N TYR A 256 -1.30 18.33 15.41
CA TYR A 256 -2.56 17.59 15.63
C TYR A 256 -2.30 16.15 16.08
N CYS A 257 -1.29 15.46 15.51
CA CYS A 257 -0.86 14.14 15.98
C CYS A 257 -0.45 14.19 17.46
N GLU A 258 0.32 15.20 17.85
CA GLU A 258 0.80 15.37 19.23
C GLU A 258 -0.34 15.70 20.19
N ALA A 259 -1.27 16.55 19.79
CA ALA A 259 -2.48 16.83 20.58
C ALA A 259 -3.35 15.59 20.74
N LEU A 260 -3.56 14.81 19.68
CA LEU A 260 -4.30 13.54 19.75
C LEU A 260 -3.61 12.53 20.66
N MET A 261 -2.28 12.42 20.60
CA MET A 261 -1.50 11.54 21.48
C MET A 261 -1.74 11.88 22.96
N ARG A 262 -1.78 13.17 23.33
CA ARG A 262 -2.07 13.62 24.71
C ARG A 262 -3.48 13.23 25.15
N THR A 263 -4.42 13.06 24.23
CA THR A 263 -5.79 12.58 24.54
C THR A 263 -5.93 11.05 24.45
N GLY A 264 -4.82 10.32 24.17
CA GLY A 264 -4.78 8.87 24.11
C GLY A 264 -5.03 8.29 22.70
N VAL A 265 -5.12 9.11 21.66
CA VAL A 265 -5.30 8.66 20.27
C VAL A 265 -3.96 8.75 19.53
N LEU A 266 -3.43 7.59 19.13
CA LEU A 266 -2.21 7.52 18.34
C LEU A 266 -2.55 7.52 16.84
N CYS A 267 -1.99 8.45 16.11
CA CYS A 267 -2.01 8.52 14.66
C CYS A 267 -0.67 9.00 14.14
N LYS A 268 -0.51 8.99 12.83
CA LYS A 268 0.76 9.38 12.21
C LYS A 268 0.49 10.39 11.09
N GLU A 269 1.33 11.42 11.04
CA GLU A 269 1.40 12.29 9.88
C GLU A 269 2.02 11.56 8.68
N THR A 270 1.48 11.84 7.50
CA THR A 270 2.03 11.42 6.21
C THR A 270 2.05 12.62 5.27
N HIS A 271 3.15 12.79 4.52
CA HIS A 271 3.34 13.93 3.62
C HIS A 271 2.96 15.28 4.27
N ASP A 272 3.53 15.52 5.45
CA ASP A 272 3.46 16.76 6.25
C ASP A 272 2.07 17.18 6.70
N ASN A 273 1.04 17.07 5.86
CA ASN A 273 -0.29 17.64 6.08
C ASN A 273 -1.44 16.65 6.21
N VAL A 274 -1.18 15.34 6.20
CA VAL A 274 -2.24 14.33 6.34
C VAL A 274 -2.11 13.55 7.64
N LEU A 275 -3.17 13.52 8.43
CA LEU A 275 -3.33 12.58 9.53
C LEU A 275 -3.79 11.24 8.96
N ARG A 276 -2.96 10.19 9.09
CA ARG A 276 -3.38 8.83 8.77
C ARG A 276 -3.90 8.15 10.02
N PHE A 277 -5.13 7.70 9.96
CA PHE A 277 -5.82 6.96 11.01
C PHE A 277 -6.17 5.55 10.53
N ALA A 278 -5.56 4.54 11.17
CA ALA A 278 -5.69 3.14 10.77
C ALA A 278 -5.82 2.26 12.02
N PRO A 279 -6.98 2.24 12.68
CA PRO A 279 -7.19 1.49 13.90
C PRO A 279 -7.08 -0.03 13.66
N PRO A 280 -6.83 -0.84 14.71
CA PRO A 280 -6.78 -2.30 14.55
C PRO A 280 -8.10 -2.84 14.00
N LEU A 281 -8.05 -3.94 13.22
CA LEU A 281 -9.26 -4.54 12.63
C LEU A 281 -10.24 -5.06 13.69
N VAL A 282 -9.74 -5.37 14.88
CA VAL A 282 -10.52 -5.84 16.02
C VAL A 282 -11.13 -4.70 16.86
N ILE A 283 -10.95 -3.44 16.47
CA ILE A 283 -11.49 -2.28 17.20
C ILE A 283 -13.01 -2.40 17.38
N SER A 284 -13.52 -1.98 18.53
CA SER A 284 -14.97 -1.94 18.79
C SER A 284 -15.62 -0.64 18.27
N ALA A 285 -16.95 -0.65 18.17
CA ALA A 285 -17.70 0.55 17.82
C ALA A 285 -17.55 1.63 18.91
N GLU A 286 -17.56 1.23 20.17
CA GLU A 286 -17.37 2.10 21.33
C GLU A 286 -16.01 2.77 21.35
N GLU A 287 -14.94 2.02 20.99
CA GLU A 287 -13.59 2.59 20.85
C GLU A 287 -13.50 3.58 19.69
N LEU A 288 -14.19 3.33 18.57
CA LEU A 288 -14.29 4.26 17.48
C LEU A 288 -15.08 5.53 17.89
N ASP A 289 -16.15 5.38 18.67
CA ASP A 289 -16.91 6.50 19.22
C ASP A 289 -16.06 7.36 20.15
N TRP A 290 -15.30 6.70 21.00
CA TRP A 290 -14.33 7.33 21.89
C TRP A 290 -13.26 8.10 21.11
N ALA A 291 -12.71 7.50 20.06
CA ALA A 291 -11.72 8.14 19.20
C ALA A 291 -12.32 9.33 18.42
N PHE A 292 -13.55 9.19 17.88
CA PHE A 292 -14.25 10.25 17.17
C PHE A 292 -14.42 11.51 18.00
N THR A 293 -14.80 11.35 19.28
CA THR A 293 -14.99 12.47 20.20
C THR A 293 -13.69 13.28 20.36
N ARG A 294 -12.55 12.59 20.49
CA ARG A 294 -11.24 13.21 20.63
C ARG A 294 -10.74 13.85 19.33
N LEU A 295 -10.94 13.16 18.21
CA LEU A 295 -10.68 13.72 16.89
C LEU A 295 -11.48 15.02 16.68
N GLY A 296 -12.77 15.02 17.05
CA GLY A 296 -13.59 16.21 16.98
C GLY A 296 -13.03 17.36 17.84
N GLN A 297 -12.70 17.10 19.08
CA GLN A 297 -12.13 18.10 19.99
C GLN A 297 -10.86 18.75 19.44
N VAL A 298 -9.94 17.92 18.92
CA VAL A 298 -8.63 18.39 18.43
C VAL A 298 -8.74 19.06 17.05
N LEU A 299 -9.51 18.48 16.11
CA LEU A 299 -9.57 18.96 14.74
C LEU A 299 -10.47 20.19 14.54
N THR A 300 -11.40 20.48 15.48
CA THR A 300 -12.24 21.68 15.44
C THR A 300 -11.68 22.82 16.27
N ALA A 301 -10.64 22.57 17.07
CA ALA A 301 -9.96 23.62 17.85
C ALA A 301 -9.15 24.56 16.93
N PRO A 302 -9.02 25.84 17.28
CA PRO A 302 -8.05 26.73 16.64
C PRO A 302 -6.63 26.20 16.79
N ALA A 303 -5.78 26.41 15.77
CA ALA A 303 -4.39 25.90 15.80
C ALA A 303 -3.58 26.38 17.01
N GLU A 304 -3.86 27.60 17.48
CA GLU A 304 -3.23 28.19 18.65
C GLU A 304 -3.54 27.44 19.96
N ALA A 305 -4.71 26.81 20.04
CA ALA A 305 -5.13 26.03 21.21
C ALA A 305 -4.46 24.64 21.29
N LEU A 306 -3.84 24.15 20.20
CA LEU A 306 -3.16 22.84 20.18
C LEU A 306 -1.89 22.82 21.01
N ALA A 307 -1.24 23.96 21.22
CA ALA A 307 -0.01 24.07 22.02
C ALA A 307 -0.30 24.06 23.54
N ALA A 308 -1.52 24.37 23.95
CA ALA A 308 -1.92 24.49 25.35
C ALA A 308 -2.66 23.24 25.90
N ALA A 309 -3.05 22.35 25.05
CA ALA A 309 -3.67 21.05 25.36
C ALA A 309 -2.59 19.95 25.30
#